data_26deeef0d2cb89a3df353bdeb04b0cf6
#
_entry.id   26deeef0d2cb89a3df353bdeb04b0cf6
#
_cell.length_a   1.000
_cell.length_b   1.000
_cell.length_c   1.000
_cell.angle_alpha   90.00
_cell.angle_beta   90.00
_cell.angle_gamma   90.00
#
_symmetry.space_group_name_H-M   'P 1'
#
loop_
_entity.id
_entity.type
_entity.pdbx_description
1 polymer ?
#
loop_
_entity_poly.entity_id
_entity_poly.type
_entity_poly.pdbx_seq_one_letter_code
_entity_poly.pdbx_strand_id
1 'polypeptide(L)'
;EFRRVLFRSDHIEFCVADATNETSLMALKRNKPFTKAVSNMAVMDITDIKPLFTSVYKLLEDNGVFVFATQHPCFVTLTEKYMTPHSYYDIAIEGQPQKQCYYHRSLQDIFNLCFDTGFVIDGFYEECYFNKEIPDIIIVRAIKIER
;
A
#
# COMPACT_ATOMS: atom_id res chain seq x y z
N GLU A 1 9.53 22.47 2.12
CA GLU A 1 10.27 22.82 3.36
C GLU A 1 9.98 21.87 4.51
N PHE A 2 8.76 21.41 4.67
CA PHE A 2 8.39 20.46 5.73
C PHE A 2 9.17 19.13 5.66
N ARG A 3 9.59 18.68 4.47
CA ARG A 3 10.36 17.45 4.25
C ARG A 3 11.80 17.51 4.77
N ARG A 4 12.40 18.72 4.84
CA ARG A 4 13.79 18.91 5.29
C ARG A 4 13.97 18.92 6.79
N VAL A 5 12.94 19.19 7.56
CA VAL A 5 13.05 19.40 9.02
C VAL A 5 12.92 18.12 9.81
N LEU A 6 12.14 17.14 9.35
CA LEU A 6 11.83 15.93 10.11
C LEU A 6 12.79 14.75 9.89
N PHE A 7 13.54 14.74 8.79
CA PHE A 7 14.42 13.61 8.46
C PHE A 7 15.78 14.11 7.94
N ARG A 8 16.63 14.61 8.83
CA ARG A 8 18.06 14.80 8.56
C ARG A 8 18.77 13.46 8.69
N SER A 9 18.73 12.68 7.62
CA SER A 9 19.57 11.49 7.49
C SER A 9 20.26 11.55 6.14
N ASP A 10 21.57 11.55 6.14
CA ASP A 10 22.40 11.46 4.94
C ASP A 10 22.21 10.12 4.19
N HIS A 11 21.41 9.22 4.78
CA HIS A 11 21.11 7.89 4.24
C HIS A 11 19.71 7.77 3.62
N ILE A 12 18.91 8.84 3.60
CA ILE A 12 17.54 8.83 3.05
C ILE A 12 17.47 9.74 1.82
N GLU A 13 17.10 9.14 0.71
CA GLU A 13 16.80 9.85 -0.54
C GLU A 13 15.28 9.97 -0.71
N PHE A 14 14.80 11.18 -0.99
CA PHE A 14 13.40 11.47 -1.26
C PHE A 14 13.18 11.67 -2.75
N CYS A 15 12.29 10.90 -3.34
CA CYS A 15 11.91 11.00 -4.74
C CYS A 15 10.40 11.20 -4.87
N VAL A 16 9.98 11.88 -5.94
CA VAL A 16 8.59 11.94 -6.35
C VAL A 16 8.39 10.92 -7.46
N ALA A 17 7.42 10.02 -7.27
CA ALA A 17 7.03 9.04 -8.28
C ALA A 17 5.51 8.90 -8.30
N ASP A 18 4.95 8.70 -9.48
CA ASP A 18 3.53 8.39 -9.67
C ASP A 18 3.31 6.88 -9.46
N ALA A 19 2.60 6.54 -8.39
CA ALA A 19 2.32 5.15 -8.02
C ALA A 19 1.39 4.42 -9.01
N THR A 20 0.69 5.15 -9.89
CA THR A 20 -0.14 4.58 -10.96
C THR A 20 0.62 4.37 -12.26
N ASN A 21 1.90 4.74 -12.30
CA ASN A 21 2.72 4.70 -13.51
C ASN A 21 3.97 3.84 -13.32
N GLU A 22 3.99 2.68 -13.97
CA GLU A 22 5.12 1.73 -13.87
C GLU A 22 6.45 2.35 -14.32
N THR A 23 6.47 3.17 -15.37
CA THR A 23 7.70 3.83 -15.85
C THR A 23 8.25 4.78 -14.80
N SER A 24 7.38 5.55 -14.14
CA SER A 24 7.75 6.45 -13.04
C SER A 24 8.36 5.68 -11.87
N LEU A 25 7.75 4.56 -11.49
CA LEU A 25 8.22 3.71 -10.39
C LEU A 25 9.53 2.99 -10.76
N MET A 26 9.67 2.50 -11.98
CA MET A 26 10.89 1.82 -12.42
C MET A 26 12.10 2.75 -12.54
N ALA A 27 11.89 4.07 -12.62
CA ALA A 27 12.97 5.05 -12.52
C ALA A 27 13.66 5.07 -11.13
N LEU A 28 13.03 4.48 -10.11
CA LEU A 28 13.60 4.29 -8.77
C LEU A 28 14.61 3.15 -8.70
N LYS A 29 14.77 2.37 -9.77
CA LYS A 29 15.70 1.24 -9.82
C LYS A 29 17.12 1.69 -9.49
N ARG A 30 17.84 0.89 -8.71
CA ARG A 30 19.23 1.10 -8.32
C ARG A 30 20.12 -0.02 -8.90
N ASN A 31 21.43 0.14 -8.78
CA ASN A 31 22.40 -0.88 -9.18
C ASN A 31 22.21 -2.21 -8.42
N LYS A 32 21.75 -2.12 -7.17
CA LYS A 32 21.35 -3.29 -6.37
C LYS A 32 19.84 -3.26 -6.19
N PRO A 33 19.15 -4.40 -6.30
CA PRO A 33 17.74 -4.49 -5.96
C PRO A 33 17.49 -4.11 -4.49
N PHE A 34 16.26 -3.72 -4.18
CA PHE A 34 15.87 -3.46 -2.80
C PHE A 34 15.61 -4.78 -2.07
N THR A 35 15.97 -4.83 -0.81
CA THR A 35 15.68 -5.98 0.07
C THR A 35 14.27 -5.93 0.65
N LYS A 36 13.75 -4.70 0.83
CA LYS A 36 12.44 -4.44 1.46
C LYS A 36 11.76 -3.25 0.81
N ALA A 37 10.44 -3.31 0.77
CA ALA A 37 9.56 -2.19 0.43
C ALA A 37 8.45 -2.06 1.45
N VAL A 38 8.04 -0.83 1.76
CA VAL A 38 6.95 -0.55 2.69
C VAL A 38 6.00 0.47 2.06
N SER A 39 4.71 0.20 2.18
CA SER A 39 3.64 1.16 1.87
C SER A 39 2.75 1.30 3.08
N ASN A 40 2.77 2.47 3.73
CA ASN A 40 1.99 2.71 4.93
C ASN A 40 0.84 3.67 4.63
N MET A 41 -0.40 3.18 4.78
CA MET A 41 -1.65 3.95 4.62
C MET A 41 -1.69 4.76 3.31
N ALA A 42 -1.30 4.16 2.20
CA ALA A 42 -1.30 4.80 0.88
C ALA A 42 -2.09 4.01 -0.18
N VAL A 43 -2.25 2.70 -0.02
CA VAL A 43 -2.91 1.84 -1.02
C VAL A 43 -4.35 2.26 -1.28
N MET A 44 -5.08 2.72 -0.27
CA MET A 44 -6.45 3.20 -0.41
C MET A 44 -6.56 4.55 -1.13
N ASP A 45 -5.48 5.31 -1.27
CA ASP A 45 -5.44 6.61 -1.94
C ASP A 45 -5.10 6.50 -3.43
N ILE A 46 -4.72 5.32 -3.90
CA ILE A 46 -4.23 5.08 -5.26
C ILE A 46 -5.34 4.45 -6.10
N THR A 47 -5.68 5.11 -7.22
CA THR A 47 -6.77 4.67 -8.10
C THR A 47 -6.51 3.33 -8.77
N ASP A 48 -5.29 3.07 -9.21
CA ASP A 48 -4.85 1.76 -9.73
C ASP A 48 -3.55 1.35 -9.04
N ILE A 49 -3.63 0.31 -8.22
CA ILE A 49 -2.50 -0.21 -7.46
C ILE A 49 -1.68 -1.27 -8.20
N LYS A 50 -2.14 -1.74 -9.35
CA LYS A 50 -1.44 -2.78 -10.12
C LYS A 50 -0.04 -2.33 -10.55
N PRO A 51 0.18 -1.11 -11.10
CA PRO A 51 1.51 -0.62 -11.41
C PRO A 51 2.44 -0.58 -10.20
N LEU A 52 1.92 -0.18 -9.02
CA LEU A 52 2.69 -0.18 -7.77
C LEU A 52 3.18 -1.58 -7.41
N PHE A 53 2.27 -2.55 -7.34
CA PHE A 53 2.62 -3.93 -6.95
C PHE A 53 3.58 -4.59 -7.94
N THR A 54 3.33 -4.43 -9.24
CA THR A 54 4.20 -4.92 -10.31
C THR A 54 5.60 -4.32 -10.23
N SER A 55 5.69 -3.00 -10.00
CA SER A 55 6.98 -2.31 -9.91
C SER A 55 7.73 -2.70 -8.64
N VAL A 56 7.05 -2.78 -7.50
CA VAL A 56 7.68 -3.23 -6.24
C VAL A 56 8.24 -4.65 -6.42
N TYR A 57 7.49 -5.56 -7.03
CA TYR A 57 7.97 -6.91 -7.32
C TYR A 57 9.25 -6.92 -8.17
N LYS A 58 9.30 -6.08 -9.21
CA LYS A 58 10.48 -5.97 -10.10
C LYS A 58 11.69 -5.30 -9.43
N LEU A 59 11.45 -4.38 -8.50
CA LEU A 59 12.49 -3.64 -7.79
C LEU A 59 13.10 -4.43 -6.62
N LEU A 60 12.37 -5.40 -6.07
CA LEU A 60 12.85 -6.25 -4.99
C LEU A 60 13.77 -7.36 -5.52
N GLU A 61 14.78 -7.71 -4.71
CA GLU A 61 15.56 -8.95 -4.90
C GLU A 61 14.71 -10.19 -4.61
N ASP A 62 15.20 -11.36 -4.98
CA ASP A 62 14.58 -12.64 -4.60
C ASP A 62 14.62 -12.80 -3.07
N ASN A 63 13.54 -13.28 -2.49
CA ASN A 63 13.23 -13.26 -1.06
C ASN A 63 13.05 -11.85 -0.45
N GLY A 64 13.01 -10.82 -1.28
CA GLY A 64 12.69 -9.46 -0.87
C GLY A 64 11.25 -9.36 -0.34
N VAL A 65 11.05 -8.48 0.65
CA VAL A 65 9.80 -8.38 1.40
C VAL A 65 9.08 -7.07 1.07
N PHE A 66 7.79 -7.17 0.78
CA PHE A 66 6.88 -6.03 0.68
C PHE A 66 5.87 -6.05 1.82
N VAL A 67 5.86 -5.01 2.64
CA VAL A 67 4.86 -4.82 3.69
C VAL A 67 3.98 -3.63 3.34
N PHE A 68 2.68 -3.80 3.37
CA PHE A 68 1.78 -2.68 3.22
C PHE A 68 0.66 -2.69 4.26
N ALA A 69 0.31 -1.50 4.73
CA ALA A 69 -0.82 -1.23 5.59
C ALA A 69 -1.85 -0.38 4.85
N THR A 70 -3.12 -0.72 5.00
CA THR A 70 -4.24 0.03 4.42
C THR A 70 -5.49 -0.08 5.29
N GLN A 71 -6.48 0.75 5.05
CA GLN A 71 -7.79 0.65 5.72
C GLN A 71 -8.38 -0.74 5.55
N HIS A 72 -9.03 -1.24 6.60
CA HIS A 72 -9.70 -2.53 6.56
C HIS A 72 -10.95 -2.45 5.67
N PRO A 73 -10.99 -3.15 4.53
CA PRO A 73 -12.06 -2.95 3.56
C PRO A 73 -13.44 -3.43 4.05
N CYS A 74 -13.49 -4.36 5.01
CA CYS A 74 -14.74 -4.88 5.55
C CYS A 74 -15.36 -3.96 6.61
N PHE A 75 -14.53 -3.25 7.40
CA PHE A 75 -15.01 -2.57 8.60
C PHE A 75 -14.94 -1.04 8.50
N VAL A 76 -14.09 -0.49 7.66
CA VAL A 76 -13.96 0.96 7.51
C VAL A 76 -14.90 1.50 6.42
N THR A 77 -14.94 0.88 5.26
CA THR A 77 -15.76 1.39 4.14
C THR A 77 -17.26 1.19 4.37
N LEU A 78 -17.67 0.13 5.09
CA LEU A 78 -19.08 -0.23 5.37
C LEU A 78 -20.00 -0.16 4.14
N THR A 79 -19.50 -0.62 3.01
CA THR A 79 -20.21 -0.54 1.72
C THR A 79 -21.09 -1.76 1.48
N GLU A 80 -22.29 -1.54 0.92
CA GLU A 80 -23.14 -2.64 0.42
C GLU A 80 -22.58 -3.30 -0.85
N LYS A 81 -21.59 -2.66 -1.51
CA LYS A 81 -20.94 -3.12 -2.74
C LYS A 81 -19.53 -3.64 -2.49
N TYR A 82 -19.36 -4.45 -1.45
CA TYR A 82 -18.04 -4.92 -1.02
C TYR A 82 -17.21 -5.58 -2.13
N MET A 83 -17.82 -6.40 -2.99
CA MET A 83 -17.12 -7.10 -4.08
C MET A 83 -16.88 -6.24 -5.32
N THR A 84 -17.39 -5.00 -5.36
CA THR A 84 -17.24 -4.11 -6.50
C THR A 84 -16.27 -3.00 -6.18
N PRO A 85 -15.10 -2.91 -6.83
CA PRO A 85 -14.19 -1.77 -6.68
C PRO A 85 -14.89 -0.45 -7.02
N HIS A 86 -14.76 0.53 -6.16
CA HIS A 86 -15.35 1.87 -6.36
C HIS A 86 -14.61 2.92 -5.54
N SER A 87 -14.80 4.18 -5.89
CA SER A 87 -14.31 5.31 -5.09
C SER A 87 -15.39 5.86 -4.17
N TYR A 88 -14.97 6.42 -3.06
CA TYR A 88 -15.83 7.12 -2.11
C TYR A 88 -15.08 8.30 -1.47
N TYR A 89 -15.82 9.23 -0.87
CA TYR A 89 -15.24 10.40 -0.22
C TYR A 89 -15.52 10.36 1.28
N ASP A 90 -14.47 10.48 2.08
CA ASP A 90 -14.58 10.47 3.53
C ASP A 90 -13.52 11.36 4.20
N ILE A 91 -13.67 11.53 5.51
CA ILE A 91 -12.72 12.20 6.40
C ILE A 91 -12.02 11.11 7.22
N ALA A 92 -10.74 10.86 6.92
CA ALA A 92 -9.97 9.83 7.62
C ALA A 92 -9.42 10.31 8.97
N ILE A 93 -9.15 11.59 9.12
CA ILE A 93 -8.53 12.18 10.30
C ILE A 93 -9.45 13.28 10.84
N GLU A 94 -9.78 13.22 12.12
CA GLU A 94 -10.55 14.26 12.78
C GLU A 94 -9.87 15.63 12.60
N GLY A 95 -10.65 16.63 12.18
CA GLY A 95 -10.14 17.97 11.87
C GLY A 95 -9.61 18.14 10.45
N GLN A 96 -9.65 17.12 9.61
CA GLN A 96 -9.33 17.25 8.18
C GLN A 96 -10.30 18.24 7.50
N PRO A 97 -9.79 19.27 6.80
CA PRO A 97 -10.63 20.37 6.29
C PRO A 97 -11.53 19.97 5.12
N GLN A 98 -11.19 18.90 4.40
CA GLN A 98 -11.93 18.42 3.22
C GLN A 98 -11.98 16.91 3.18
N LYS A 99 -13.05 16.36 2.60
CA LYS A 99 -13.14 14.93 2.29
C LYS A 99 -12.11 14.56 1.24
N GLN A 100 -11.46 13.44 1.47
CA GLN A 100 -10.49 12.84 0.54
C GLN A 100 -11.16 11.70 -0.23
N CYS A 101 -10.74 11.48 -1.47
CA CYS A 101 -11.18 10.35 -2.28
C CYS A 101 -10.38 9.11 -1.91
N TYR A 102 -11.09 8.05 -1.57
CA TYR A 102 -10.52 6.72 -1.31
C TYR A 102 -11.03 5.71 -2.33
N TYR A 103 -10.27 4.65 -2.52
CA TYR A 103 -10.59 3.59 -3.47
C TYR A 103 -10.78 2.26 -2.73
N HIS A 104 -12.04 1.82 -2.67
CA HIS A 104 -12.41 0.54 -2.09
C HIS A 104 -12.00 -0.62 -3.00
N ARG A 105 -11.44 -1.66 -2.40
CA ARG A 105 -11.17 -2.98 -3.00
C ARG A 105 -11.46 -4.03 -1.95
N SER A 106 -12.01 -5.17 -2.36
CA SER A 106 -12.22 -6.30 -1.45
C SER A 106 -10.87 -6.89 -1.01
N LEU A 107 -10.85 -7.62 0.11
CA LEU A 107 -9.66 -8.41 0.51
C LEU A 107 -9.25 -9.37 -0.62
N GLN A 108 -10.23 -9.97 -1.29
CA GLN A 108 -9.98 -10.85 -2.42
C GLN A 108 -9.23 -10.14 -3.55
N ASP A 109 -9.63 -8.92 -3.91
CA ASP A 109 -8.95 -8.15 -4.98
C ASP A 109 -7.51 -7.83 -4.60
N ILE A 110 -7.29 -7.42 -3.34
CA ILE A 110 -5.95 -7.10 -2.82
C ILE A 110 -5.06 -8.34 -2.82
N PHE A 111 -5.55 -9.47 -2.34
CA PHE A 111 -4.77 -10.71 -2.26
C PHE A 111 -4.53 -11.33 -3.63
N ASN A 112 -5.53 -11.34 -4.51
CA ASN A 112 -5.37 -11.80 -5.89
C ASN A 112 -4.31 -10.97 -6.61
N LEU A 113 -4.27 -9.66 -6.40
CA LEU A 113 -3.23 -8.82 -6.99
C LEU A 113 -1.83 -9.20 -6.49
N CYS A 114 -1.66 -9.54 -5.21
CA CYS A 114 -0.40 -10.08 -4.71
C CYS A 114 -0.01 -11.37 -5.45
N PHE A 115 -0.94 -12.34 -5.55
CA PHE A 115 -0.69 -13.63 -6.19
C PHE A 115 -0.42 -13.50 -7.68
N ASP A 116 -1.21 -12.70 -8.39
CA ASP A 116 -1.06 -12.45 -9.83
C ASP A 116 0.27 -11.74 -10.16
N THR A 117 0.75 -10.92 -9.24
CA THR A 117 2.07 -10.27 -9.36
C THR A 117 3.21 -11.24 -9.11
N GLY A 118 2.97 -12.32 -8.37
CA GLY A 118 3.96 -13.36 -8.03
C GLY A 118 4.40 -13.36 -6.57
N PHE A 119 3.83 -12.49 -5.73
CA PHE A 119 4.09 -12.51 -4.30
C PHE A 119 3.45 -13.71 -3.62
N VAL A 120 4.06 -14.18 -2.55
CA VAL A 120 3.47 -15.06 -1.55
C VAL A 120 3.20 -14.24 -0.30
N ILE A 121 1.96 -14.29 0.18
CA ILE A 121 1.59 -13.67 1.47
C ILE A 121 1.99 -14.65 2.58
N ASP A 122 2.88 -14.20 3.46
CA ASP A 122 3.37 -14.98 4.61
C ASP A 122 3.03 -14.34 5.96
N GLY A 123 2.35 -13.21 5.94
CA GLY A 123 1.83 -12.55 7.13
C GLY A 123 0.62 -11.68 6.82
N PHE A 124 -0.41 -11.82 7.65
CA PHE A 124 -1.61 -11.00 7.62
C PHE A 124 -1.99 -10.65 9.06
N TYR A 125 -2.16 -9.37 9.34
CA TYR A 125 -2.47 -8.85 10.65
C TYR A 125 -3.61 -7.84 10.54
N GLU A 126 -4.43 -7.79 11.56
CA GLU A 126 -5.52 -6.82 11.73
C GLU A 126 -5.24 -5.98 12.97
N GLU A 127 -5.32 -4.67 12.81
CA GLU A 127 -5.02 -3.73 13.90
C GLU A 127 -6.23 -2.86 14.21
N CYS A 128 -6.52 -2.74 15.51
CA CYS A 128 -7.62 -1.98 16.05
C CYS A 128 -7.11 -0.65 16.60
N TYR A 129 -7.49 0.45 15.97
CA TYR A 129 -7.07 1.78 16.40
C TYR A 129 -8.12 2.47 17.29
N PHE A 130 -9.39 2.44 16.88
CA PHE A 130 -10.47 3.12 17.60
C PHE A 130 -11.24 2.18 18.52
N ASN A 131 -11.56 0.98 18.07
CA ASN A 131 -12.31 -0.02 18.81
C ASN A 131 -11.46 -1.29 18.93
N LYS A 132 -11.30 -1.81 20.14
CA LYS A 132 -10.46 -3.00 20.41
C LYS A 132 -10.96 -4.30 19.78
N GLU A 133 -12.21 -4.33 19.32
CA GLU A 133 -12.86 -5.53 18.78
C GLU A 133 -13.13 -5.43 17.27
N ILE A 134 -12.96 -4.23 16.68
CA ILE A 134 -13.23 -4.01 15.26
C ILE A 134 -11.96 -3.43 14.61
N PRO A 135 -11.29 -4.17 13.74
CA PRO A 135 -10.06 -3.71 13.12
C PRO A 135 -10.30 -2.63 12.08
N ASP A 136 -9.47 -1.60 12.14
CA ASP A 136 -9.49 -0.46 11.21
C ASP A 136 -8.47 -0.61 10.10
N ILE A 137 -7.43 -1.40 10.32
CA ILE A 137 -6.25 -1.51 9.46
C ILE A 137 -5.94 -2.97 9.21
N ILE A 138 -5.57 -3.29 7.98
CA ILE A 138 -4.87 -4.53 7.65
C ILE A 138 -3.41 -4.25 7.36
N ILE A 139 -2.55 -5.16 7.78
CA ILE A 139 -1.13 -5.18 7.46
C ILE A 139 -0.83 -6.51 6.78
N VAL A 140 -0.30 -6.43 5.57
CA VAL A 140 0.04 -7.60 4.77
C VAL A 140 1.54 -7.65 4.56
N ARG A 141 2.15 -8.81 4.82
CA ARG A 141 3.53 -9.11 4.46
C ARG A 141 3.55 -10.08 3.31
N ALA A 142 4.19 -9.66 2.21
CA ALA A 142 4.31 -10.42 0.99
C ALA A 142 5.79 -10.61 0.63
N ILE A 143 6.16 -11.78 0.17
CA ILE A 143 7.54 -12.15 -0.19
C ILE A 143 7.60 -12.44 -1.68
N LYS A 144 8.62 -11.89 -2.35
CA LYS A 144 9.01 -12.33 -3.69
C LYS A 144 9.79 -13.62 -3.58
N ILE A 145 9.20 -14.73 -4.03
CA ILE A 145 9.90 -15.99 -4.10
C ILE A 145 10.67 -16.14 -5.41
N GLU A 146 11.86 -16.73 -5.33
CA GLU A 146 12.63 -17.17 -6.49
C GLU A 146 11.80 -18.20 -7.29
N ARG A 147 11.68 -17.99 -8.60
CA ARG A 147 11.04 -18.92 -9.53
C ARG A 147 12.07 -19.57 -10.44
#